data_1f6e62cc0b0c4d7ee8fcc8776ecd743c
#
_entry.id   1f6e62cc0b0c4d7ee8fcc8776ecd743c
#
_cell.length_a   1.000
_cell.length_b   1.000
_cell.length_c   1.000
_cell.angle_alpha   90.00
_cell.angle_beta   90.00
_cell.angle_gamma   90.00
#
_symmetry.space_group_name_H-M   'P 1'
#
loop_
_entity.id
_entity.type
_entity.pdbx_description
1 polymer ?
#
loop_
_entity_poly.entity_id
_entity_poly.type
_entity_poly.pdbx_seq_one_letter_code
_entity_poly.pdbx_strand_id
1 'polypeptide(L)'
;MLGSLVLVWVAACLVLFVWPPAEGSAPAHADAVVVLSGNKRRLPPALALIRRGVAPVLALSTVQRTRHWPQAARLCAAHRYAGARVVCFTAVPFSTRGEARTVAGLALERGWRSIVVVTSTFHVTRARMLFKRCYRGPLTVLGSSSTWWELPKEWASETGKLLVQLSVERGC
;
A
#
# COMPACT_ATOMS: atom_id res chain seq x y z
N MET A 1 16.52 -23.04 -23.67
CA MET A 1 16.31 -23.08 -22.22
C MET A 1 16.25 -21.69 -21.56
N LEU A 2 17.20 -20.77 -21.80
CA LEU A 2 17.18 -19.42 -21.19
C LEU A 2 15.93 -18.61 -21.59
N GLY A 3 15.54 -18.65 -22.87
CA GLY A 3 14.34 -17.95 -23.37
C GLY A 3 13.04 -18.43 -22.72
N SER A 4 12.91 -19.72 -22.47
CA SER A 4 11.72 -20.28 -21.80
C SER A 4 11.60 -19.81 -20.35
N LEU A 5 12.72 -19.69 -19.63
CA LEU A 5 12.74 -19.19 -18.25
C LEU A 5 12.34 -17.71 -18.18
N VAL A 6 12.80 -16.92 -19.14
CA VAL A 6 12.42 -15.49 -19.24
C VAL A 6 10.92 -15.34 -19.51
N LEU A 7 10.37 -16.13 -20.43
CA LEU A 7 8.93 -16.09 -20.73
C LEU A 7 8.08 -16.47 -19.50
N VAL A 8 8.47 -17.51 -18.78
CA VAL A 8 7.78 -17.91 -17.54
C VAL A 8 7.85 -16.82 -16.49
N TRP A 9 9.02 -16.19 -16.31
CA TRP A 9 9.17 -15.07 -15.38
C TRP A 9 8.30 -13.86 -15.78
N VAL A 10 8.27 -13.49 -17.07
CA VAL A 10 7.42 -12.39 -17.56
C VAL A 10 5.94 -12.72 -17.34
N ALA A 11 5.50 -13.94 -17.66
CA ALA A 11 4.12 -14.36 -17.40
C ALA A 11 3.76 -14.27 -15.91
N ALA A 12 4.65 -14.74 -15.03
CA ALA A 12 4.47 -14.61 -13.58
C ALA A 12 4.38 -13.14 -13.14
N CYS A 13 5.23 -12.26 -13.69
CA CYS A 13 5.17 -10.82 -13.41
C CYS A 13 3.85 -10.18 -13.86
N LEU A 14 3.35 -10.56 -15.04
CA LEU A 14 2.05 -10.08 -15.51
C LEU A 14 0.93 -10.46 -14.53
N VAL A 15 0.89 -11.70 -14.09
CA VAL A 15 -0.14 -12.19 -13.16
C VAL A 15 0.00 -11.53 -11.77
N LEU A 16 1.22 -11.41 -11.24
CA LEU A 16 1.44 -10.94 -9.87
C LEU A 16 1.41 -9.42 -9.73
N PHE A 17 1.81 -8.68 -10.78
CA PHE A 17 2.10 -7.26 -10.68
C PHE A 17 1.24 -6.37 -11.60
N VAL A 18 0.72 -6.89 -12.71
CA VAL A 18 -0.16 -6.14 -13.62
C VAL A 18 -1.62 -6.51 -13.39
N TRP A 19 -1.91 -7.82 -13.27
CA TRP A 19 -3.22 -8.35 -12.90
C TRP A 19 -3.17 -9.04 -11.53
N PRO A 20 -2.81 -8.32 -10.45
CA PRO A 20 -2.93 -8.92 -9.14
C PRO A 20 -4.38 -9.38 -8.99
N PRO A 21 -4.62 -10.59 -8.42
CA PRO A 21 -5.97 -11.09 -8.20
C PRO A 21 -6.80 -9.98 -7.59
N ALA A 22 -7.82 -9.52 -8.33
CA ALA A 22 -8.60 -8.36 -7.97
C ALA A 22 -9.25 -8.61 -6.61
N GLU A 23 -8.83 -7.86 -5.59
CA GLU A 23 -9.76 -7.55 -4.54
C GLU A 23 -10.65 -6.51 -5.17
N GLY A 24 -11.94 -6.81 -5.29
CA GLY A 24 -12.95 -6.01 -5.99
C GLY A 24 -12.86 -4.50 -5.80
N SER A 25 -13.85 -3.77 -6.24
CA SER A 25 -13.99 -2.34 -5.99
C SER A 25 -13.76 -1.99 -4.52
N ALA A 26 -13.35 -0.76 -4.25
CA ALA A 26 -13.28 -0.24 -2.88
C ALA A 26 -14.59 -0.55 -2.13
N PRO A 27 -14.53 -0.99 -0.87
CA PRO A 27 -15.73 -1.24 -0.09
C PRO A 27 -16.53 0.05 0.06
N ALA A 28 -17.83 -0.07 0.32
CA ALA A 28 -18.67 1.10 0.58
C ALA A 28 -18.21 1.86 1.83
N HIS A 29 -17.74 1.15 2.85
CA HIS A 29 -17.27 1.71 4.12
C HIS A 29 -16.02 0.97 4.64
N ALA A 30 -15.13 1.74 5.25
CA ALA A 30 -13.99 1.26 6.03
C ALA A 30 -13.71 2.26 7.17
N ASP A 31 -12.96 1.84 8.18
CA ASP A 31 -12.59 2.72 9.30
C ASP A 31 -11.41 3.65 8.92
N ALA A 32 -10.53 3.18 8.06
CA ALA A 32 -9.41 3.99 7.58
C ALA A 32 -9.01 3.67 6.14
N VAL A 33 -8.60 4.70 5.41
CA VAL A 33 -7.83 4.59 4.16
C VAL A 33 -6.37 4.85 4.49
N VAL A 34 -5.51 3.88 4.19
CA VAL A 34 -4.07 3.93 4.45
C VAL A 34 -3.30 4.08 3.16
N VAL A 35 -2.44 5.09 3.06
CA VAL A 35 -1.57 5.32 1.90
C VAL A 35 -0.15 4.93 2.26
N LEU A 36 0.40 3.96 1.53
CA LEU A 36 1.79 3.54 1.72
C LEU A 36 2.76 4.53 1.11
N SER A 37 3.92 4.67 1.73
CA SER A 37 5.01 5.54 1.26
C SER A 37 5.59 5.10 -0.10
N GLY A 38 6.39 5.96 -0.71
CA GLY A 38 7.19 5.66 -1.90
C GLY A 38 6.74 6.37 -3.17
N ASN A 39 5.46 6.31 -3.58
CA ASN A 39 5.01 6.94 -4.83
C ASN A 39 3.86 7.92 -4.59
N LYS A 40 4.07 9.19 -5.01
CA LYS A 40 3.06 10.26 -4.88
C LYS A 40 1.75 9.98 -5.62
N ARG A 41 1.75 9.11 -6.63
CA ARG A 41 0.55 8.70 -7.38
C ARG A 41 -0.45 7.88 -6.55
N ARG A 42 -0.05 7.39 -5.38
CA ARG A 42 -0.94 6.69 -4.44
C ARG A 42 -1.92 7.63 -3.74
N LEU A 43 -1.57 8.90 -3.63
CA LEU A 43 -2.38 9.86 -2.88
C LEU A 43 -3.69 10.24 -3.58
N PRO A 44 -3.75 10.59 -4.88
CA PRO A 44 -4.99 10.98 -5.54
C PRO A 44 -6.14 9.97 -5.41
N PRO A 45 -5.95 8.65 -5.66
CA PRO A 45 -7.02 7.68 -5.47
C PRO A 45 -7.46 7.56 -4.01
N ALA A 46 -6.55 7.64 -3.05
CA ALA A 46 -6.91 7.64 -1.64
C ALA A 46 -7.75 8.86 -1.26
N LEU A 47 -7.39 10.05 -1.73
CA LEU A 47 -8.17 11.28 -1.52
C LEU A 47 -9.55 11.19 -2.17
N ALA A 48 -9.68 10.51 -3.32
CA ALA A 48 -10.96 10.26 -3.96
C ALA A 48 -11.86 9.36 -3.09
N LEU A 49 -11.30 8.32 -2.46
CA LEU A 49 -12.04 7.47 -1.51
C LEU A 49 -12.55 8.28 -0.31
N ILE A 50 -11.71 9.14 0.26
CA ILE A 50 -12.12 10.01 1.38
C ILE A 50 -13.24 10.97 0.96
N ARG A 51 -13.14 11.61 -0.21
CA ARG A 51 -14.22 12.50 -0.72
C ARG A 51 -15.53 11.76 -0.94
N ARG A 52 -15.48 10.47 -1.28
CA ARG A 52 -16.66 9.60 -1.41
C ARG A 52 -17.20 9.12 -0.06
N GLY A 53 -16.60 9.49 1.05
CA GLY A 53 -17.05 9.10 2.39
C GLY A 53 -16.75 7.64 2.75
N VAL A 54 -15.81 6.97 2.03
CA VAL A 54 -15.46 5.56 2.29
C VAL A 54 -14.90 5.37 3.70
N ALA A 55 -14.17 6.35 4.24
CA ALA A 55 -13.62 6.24 5.58
C ALA A 55 -13.51 7.61 6.27
N PRO A 56 -13.70 7.66 7.61
CA PRO A 56 -13.52 8.88 8.40
C PRO A 56 -12.04 9.20 8.71
N VAL A 57 -11.13 8.31 8.34
CA VAL A 57 -9.68 8.47 8.61
C VAL A 57 -8.86 8.25 7.35
N LEU A 58 -7.92 9.17 7.10
CA LEU A 58 -6.85 9.04 6.12
C LEU A 58 -5.52 8.88 6.86
N ALA A 59 -4.92 7.69 6.80
CA ALA A 59 -3.61 7.42 7.38
C ALA A 59 -2.52 7.49 6.30
N LEU A 60 -1.52 8.34 6.50
CA LEU A 60 -0.43 8.56 5.55
C LEU A 60 0.89 8.04 6.13
N SER A 61 1.50 7.08 5.44
CA SER A 61 2.87 6.68 5.72
C SER A 61 3.82 7.74 5.20
N THR A 62 4.35 8.53 6.11
CA THR A 62 5.31 9.60 5.80
C THR A 62 6.72 9.10 6.05
N VAL A 63 7.52 9.09 4.99
CA VAL A 63 8.97 8.98 5.14
C VAL A 63 9.48 10.31 5.69
N GLN A 64 10.57 10.31 6.44
CA GLN A 64 11.29 11.53 6.87
C GLN A 64 11.64 12.51 5.72
N ARG A 65 11.39 12.14 4.46
CA ARG A 65 11.57 12.95 3.25
C ARG A 65 10.27 13.64 2.82
N THR A 66 9.62 14.38 3.69
CA THR A 66 8.46 15.24 3.36
C THR A 66 8.75 16.22 2.22
N ARG A 67 10.02 16.57 1.98
CA ARG A 67 10.45 17.44 0.86
C ARG A 67 10.04 16.92 -0.52
N HIS A 68 9.93 15.60 -0.72
CA HIS A 68 9.54 15.01 -2.00
C HIS A 68 8.04 14.76 -2.15
N TRP A 69 7.26 15.03 -1.10
CA TRP A 69 5.80 14.83 -1.09
C TRP A 69 5.05 16.00 -0.43
N PRO A 70 5.12 17.20 -1.03
CA PRO A 70 4.60 18.42 -0.40
C PRO A 70 3.10 18.37 -0.11
N GLN A 71 2.31 17.65 -0.93
CA GLN A 71 0.87 17.50 -0.69
C GLN A 71 0.60 16.67 0.57
N ALA A 72 1.31 15.56 0.78
CA ALA A 72 1.19 14.75 2.00
C ALA A 72 1.61 15.56 3.23
N ALA A 73 2.70 16.34 3.13
CA ALA A 73 3.15 17.23 4.22
C ALA A 73 2.07 18.24 4.63
N ARG A 74 1.41 18.88 3.64
CA ARG A 74 0.30 19.81 3.91
C ARG A 74 -0.89 19.11 4.58
N LEU A 75 -1.26 17.91 4.14
CA LEU A 75 -2.33 17.13 4.75
C LEU A 75 -1.99 16.74 6.20
N CYS A 76 -0.74 16.37 6.47
CA CYS A 76 -0.27 16.07 7.81
C CYS A 76 -0.35 17.30 8.73
N ALA A 77 0.06 18.46 8.24
CA ALA A 77 -0.02 19.71 9.01
C ALA A 77 -1.46 20.17 9.27
N ALA A 78 -2.35 19.93 8.29
CA ALA A 78 -3.76 20.30 8.41
C ALA A 78 -4.57 19.36 9.32
N HIS A 79 -4.11 18.12 9.56
CA HIS A 79 -4.78 17.07 10.33
C HIS A 79 -6.20 16.71 9.88
N ARG A 80 -6.71 17.32 8.81
CA ARG A 80 -8.06 17.10 8.25
C ARG A 80 -8.06 17.21 6.73
N TYR A 81 -8.96 16.41 6.08
CA TYR A 81 -9.24 16.50 4.66
C TYR A 81 -10.66 16.03 4.36
N ALA A 82 -11.49 16.86 3.70
CA ALA A 82 -12.87 16.55 3.30
C ALA A 82 -13.70 15.91 4.44
N GLY A 83 -13.60 16.45 5.65
CA GLY A 83 -14.28 15.93 6.85
C GLY A 83 -13.54 14.80 7.57
N ALA A 84 -12.65 14.07 6.91
CA ALA A 84 -11.89 12.98 7.54
C ALA A 84 -10.69 13.51 8.35
N ARG A 85 -10.34 12.77 9.41
CA ARG A 85 -9.12 13.00 10.18
C ARG A 85 -7.91 12.47 9.39
N VAL A 86 -6.83 13.25 9.33
CA VAL A 86 -5.55 12.82 8.78
C VAL A 86 -4.62 12.39 9.90
N VAL A 87 -4.11 11.17 9.81
CA VAL A 87 -3.15 10.57 10.74
C VAL A 87 -1.87 10.28 9.97
N CYS A 88 -0.76 10.91 10.37
CA CYS A 88 0.52 10.66 9.73
C CYS A 88 1.39 9.81 10.64
N PHE A 89 2.08 8.83 10.07
CA PHE A 89 2.95 7.92 10.81
C PHE A 89 4.24 7.63 10.03
N THR A 90 5.29 7.31 10.76
CA THR A 90 6.56 6.82 10.18
C THR A 90 6.72 5.36 10.54
N ALA A 91 6.94 4.52 9.53
CA ALA A 91 7.15 3.10 9.74
C ALA A 91 8.56 2.80 10.30
N VAL A 92 8.62 1.93 11.30
CA VAL A 92 9.88 1.44 11.89
C VAL A 92 9.87 -0.10 11.92
N PRO A 93 10.84 -0.76 11.24
CA PRO A 93 11.81 -0.20 10.30
C PRO A 93 11.13 0.39 9.06
N PHE A 94 11.85 1.25 8.32
CA PHE A 94 11.35 1.83 7.08
C PHE A 94 11.25 0.75 5.98
N SER A 95 10.13 0.07 5.96
CA SER A 95 9.81 -1.02 5.03
C SER A 95 8.31 -1.24 4.98
N THR A 96 7.80 -1.93 3.95
CA THR A 96 6.37 -2.27 3.86
C THR A 96 5.90 -3.15 5.03
N ARG A 97 6.79 -4.01 5.55
CA ARG A 97 6.49 -4.77 6.76
C ARG A 97 6.39 -3.86 7.99
N GLY A 98 7.28 -2.89 8.12
CA GLY A 98 7.18 -1.86 9.16
C GLY A 98 5.90 -1.03 9.03
N GLU A 99 5.50 -0.66 7.80
CA GLU A 99 4.21 0.01 7.57
C GLU A 99 3.04 -0.85 8.03
N ALA A 100 3.03 -2.15 7.68
CA ALA A 100 1.98 -3.08 8.09
C ALA A 100 1.90 -3.24 9.62
N ARG A 101 3.06 -3.35 10.31
CA ARG A 101 3.14 -3.38 11.78
C ARG A 101 2.60 -2.12 12.42
N THR A 102 3.06 -0.96 11.94
CA THR A 102 2.63 0.34 12.48
C THR A 102 1.13 0.54 12.29
N VAL A 103 0.60 0.20 11.11
CA VAL A 103 -0.85 0.30 10.85
C VAL A 103 -1.64 -0.68 11.71
N ALA A 104 -1.16 -1.90 11.93
CA ALA A 104 -1.82 -2.86 12.81
C ALA A 104 -1.87 -2.34 14.27
N GLY A 105 -0.80 -1.74 14.77
CA GLY A 105 -0.78 -1.06 16.07
C GLY A 105 -1.77 0.10 16.14
N LEU A 106 -1.74 1.00 15.15
CA LEU A 106 -2.69 2.12 15.07
C LEU A 106 -4.14 1.64 14.98
N ALA A 107 -4.39 0.55 14.26
CA ALA A 107 -5.72 -0.03 14.14
C ALA A 107 -6.23 -0.55 15.50
N LEU A 108 -5.36 -1.19 16.27
CA LEU A 108 -5.68 -1.66 17.61
C LEU A 108 -5.95 -0.47 18.56
N GLU A 109 -5.06 0.51 18.59
CA GLU A 109 -5.16 1.71 19.43
C GLU A 109 -6.40 2.55 19.15
N ARG A 110 -6.81 2.63 17.88
CA ARG A 110 -7.88 3.52 17.40
C ARG A 110 -9.18 2.79 17.09
N GLY A 111 -9.23 1.48 17.27
CA GLY A 111 -10.41 0.67 17.02
C GLY A 111 -10.74 0.51 15.53
N TRP A 112 -9.75 0.57 14.61
CA TRP A 112 -10.01 0.33 13.18
C TRP A 112 -10.20 -1.16 12.92
N ARG A 113 -11.42 -1.53 12.64
CA ARG A 113 -11.80 -2.91 12.38
C ARG A 113 -11.71 -3.28 10.90
N SER A 114 -11.72 -2.30 9.99
CA SER A 114 -11.61 -2.46 8.55
C SER A 114 -10.71 -1.39 7.93
N ILE A 115 -9.83 -1.76 7.00
CA ILE A 115 -8.92 -0.82 6.35
C ILE A 115 -8.85 -1.02 4.84
N VAL A 116 -8.70 0.09 4.12
CA VAL A 116 -8.34 0.11 2.70
C VAL A 116 -6.91 0.61 2.57
N VAL A 117 -6.03 -0.21 2.00
CA VAL A 117 -4.63 0.15 1.75
C VAL A 117 -4.46 0.55 0.29
N VAL A 118 -3.91 1.73 0.05
CA VAL A 118 -3.61 2.23 -1.30
C VAL A 118 -2.11 2.21 -1.55
N THR A 119 -1.72 1.50 -2.61
CA THR A 119 -0.32 1.36 -3.01
C THR A 119 -0.19 1.38 -4.55
N SER A 120 0.99 1.16 -5.12
CA SER A 120 1.15 1.02 -6.58
C SER A 120 0.70 -0.36 -7.03
N THR A 121 0.16 -0.49 -8.26
CA THR A 121 -0.37 -1.77 -8.78
C THR A 121 0.65 -2.90 -8.68
N PHE A 122 1.90 -2.67 -9.11
CA PHE A 122 2.96 -3.68 -9.03
C PHE A 122 3.32 -4.11 -7.59
N HIS A 123 2.90 -3.33 -6.60
CA HIS A 123 3.19 -3.56 -5.19
C HIS A 123 2.03 -4.22 -4.42
N VAL A 124 0.84 -4.34 -5.01
CA VAL A 124 -0.38 -4.84 -4.36
C VAL A 124 -0.18 -6.23 -3.76
N THR A 125 0.37 -7.17 -4.52
CA THR A 125 0.57 -8.56 -4.07
C THR A 125 1.41 -8.63 -2.80
N ARG A 126 2.56 -7.94 -2.76
CA ARG A 126 3.45 -7.93 -1.59
C ARG A 126 2.85 -7.15 -0.41
N ALA A 127 2.23 -6.01 -0.66
CA ALA A 127 1.55 -5.25 0.38
C ALA A 127 0.43 -6.08 1.03
N ARG A 128 -0.43 -6.71 0.23
CA ARG A 128 -1.51 -7.58 0.72
C ARG A 128 -0.97 -8.72 1.59
N MET A 129 0.07 -9.40 1.13
CA MET A 129 0.67 -10.49 1.90
C MET A 129 1.19 -10.02 3.26
N LEU A 130 1.92 -8.90 3.31
CA LEU A 130 2.47 -8.37 4.54
C LEU A 130 1.40 -7.82 5.49
N PHE A 131 0.41 -7.12 4.96
CA PHE A 131 -0.70 -6.62 5.77
C PHE A 131 -1.55 -7.76 6.34
N LYS A 132 -1.83 -8.83 5.58
CA LYS A 132 -2.55 -10.02 6.11
C LYS A 132 -1.80 -10.73 7.23
N ARG A 133 -0.47 -10.61 7.31
CA ARG A 133 0.32 -11.17 8.42
C ARG A 133 0.19 -10.34 9.70
N CYS A 134 0.01 -9.02 9.59
CA CYS A 134 0.02 -8.10 10.72
C CYS A 134 -1.39 -7.66 11.15
N TYR A 135 -2.32 -7.50 10.22
CA TYR A 135 -3.67 -6.99 10.47
C TYR A 135 -4.70 -8.11 10.30
N ARG A 136 -5.58 -8.26 11.29
CA ARG A 136 -6.56 -9.36 11.36
C ARG A 136 -7.97 -9.01 10.86
N GLY A 137 -8.26 -7.72 10.65
CA GLY A 137 -9.56 -7.27 10.17
C GLY A 137 -9.73 -7.36 8.66
N PRO A 138 -10.93 -7.04 8.13
CA PRO A 138 -11.20 -6.85 6.73
C PRO A 138 -10.20 -5.88 6.09
N LEU A 139 -9.50 -6.36 5.06
CA LEU A 139 -8.43 -5.67 4.36
C LEU A 139 -8.70 -5.64 2.86
N THR A 140 -8.79 -4.46 2.29
CA THR A 140 -8.79 -4.25 0.84
C THR A 140 -7.51 -3.55 0.43
N VAL A 141 -6.81 -4.04 -0.59
CA VAL A 141 -5.59 -3.41 -1.10
C VAL A 141 -5.81 -2.96 -2.53
N LEU A 142 -5.73 -1.66 -2.77
CA LEU A 142 -5.97 -1.03 -4.06
C LEU A 142 -4.66 -0.53 -4.68
N GLY A 143 -4.51 -0.79 -5.98
CA GLY A 143 -3.38 -0.33 -6.77
C GLY A 143 -3.64 1.04 -7.41
N SER A 144 -2.68 1.96 -7.29
CA SER A 144 -2.62 3.15 -8.13
C SER A 144 -1.81 2.86 -9.40
N SER A 145 -2.22 3.48 -10.52
CA SER A 145 -1.53 3.32 -11.80
C SER A 145 -0.05 3.69 -11.71
N SER A 146 0.79 2.94 -12.42
CA SER A 146 2.22 3.19 -12.60
C SER A 146 2.51 3.46 -14.06
N THR A 147 3.62 4.14 -14.36
CA THR A 147 4.05 4.35 -15.74
C THR A 147 4.66 3.06 -16.30
N TRP A 148 4.33 2.74 -17.54
CA TRP A 148 4.73 1.47 -18.16
C TRP A 148 6.26 1.29 -18.27
N TRP A 149 7.02 2.38 -18.42
CA TRP A 149 8.50 2.31 -18.48
C TRP A 149 9.18 2.06 -17.13
N GLU A 150 8.50 2.27 -16.01
CA GLU A 150 9.00 1.92 -14.68
C GLU A 150 8.83 0.41 -14.38
N LEU A 151 7.89 -0.25 -15.06
CA LEU A 151 7.47 -1.62 -14.74
C LEU A 151 8.59 -2.67 -14.75
N PRO A 152 9.50 -2.74 -15.74
CA PRO A 152 10.53 -3.79 -15.75
C PRO A 152 11.45 -3.72 -14.52
N LYS A 153 11.86 -2.51 -14.13
CA LYS A 153 12.69 -2.29 -12.93
C LYS A 153 11.93 -2.65 -11.65
N GLU A 154 10.68 -2.22 -11.58
CA GLU A 154 9.84 -2.50 -10.41
C GLU A 154 9.51 -4.00 -10.29
N TRP A 155 9.27 -4.70 -11.39
CA TRP A 155 9.03 -6.15 -11.39
C TRP A 155 10.24 -6.93 -10.87
N ALA A 156 11.45 -6.61 -11.34
CA ALA A 156 12.67 -7.24 -10.85
C ALA A 156 12.86 -6.99 -9.34
N SER A 157 12.67 -5.74 -8.92
CA SER A 157 12.75 -5.34 -7.51
C SER A 157 11.70 -6.03 -6.64
N GLU A 158 10.43 -6.09 -7.08
CA GLU A 158 9.35 -6.73 -6.33
C GLU A 158 9.49 -8.25 -6.29
N THR A 159 9.97 -8.88 -7.38
CA THR A 159 10.29 -10.33 -7.38
C THR A 159 11.32 -10.66 -6.31
N GLY A 160 12.44 -9.94 -6.26
CA GLY A 160 13.47 -10.15 -5.25
C GLY A 160 12.96 -9.96 -3.82
N LYS A 161 12.23 -8.86 -3.58
CA LYS A 161 11.63 -8.59 -2.26
C LYS A 161 10.58 -9.64 -1.86
N LEU A 162 9.78 -10.11 -2.82
CA LEU A 162 8.76 -11.14 -2.57
C LEU A 162 9.43 -12.47 -2.17
N LEU A 163 10.49 -12.87 -2.87
CA LEU A 163 11.26 -14.07 -2.54
C LEU A 163 11.84 -14.00 -1.13
N VAL A 164 12.45 -12.88 -0.75
CA VAL A 164 12.98 -12.68 0.62
C VAL A 164 11.85 -12.77 1.65
N GLN A 165 10.69 -12.17 1.40
CA GLN A 165 9.56 -12.22 2.32
C GLN A 165 8.91 -13.60 2.43
N LEU A 166 9.02 -14.44 1.41
CA LEU A 166 8.50 -15.81 1.43
C LEU A 166 9.48 -16.81 2.06
N SER A 167 10.78 -16.59 1.91
CA SER A 167 11.81 -17.54 2.36
C SER A 167 12.35 -17.23 3.77
N VAL A 168 12.72 -15.99 4.02
CA VAL A 168 13.46 -15.59 5.24
C VAL A 168 12.57 -14.84 6.23
N GLU A 169 11.78 -13.88 5.75
CA GLU A 169 11.03 -12.95 6.59
C GLU A 169 9.53 -13.30 6.63
N ARG A 170 9.16 -14.42 7.23
CA ARG A 170 7.79 -14.97 7.22
C ARG A 170 6.83 -14.36 8.24
N GLY A 171 7.34 -13.68 9.26
CA GLY A 171 6.52 -13.08 10.32
C GLY A 171 5.87 -11.73 9.96
N CYS A 172 4.98 -11.27 10.82
CA CYS A 172 4.55 -9.86 10.84
C CYS A 172 5.70 -8.88 11.13
#